data_4b220595a1ff8cc850440f298fef18d3
#
_entry.id   4b220595a1ff8cc850440f298fef18d3
#
_cell.length_a   1.000
_cell.length_b   1.000
_cell.length_c   1.000
_cell.angle_alpha   90.00
_cell.angle_beta   90.00
_cell.angle_gamma   90.00
#
_symmetry.space_group_name_H-M   'P 1'
#
loop_
_entity.id
_entity.type
_entity.pdbx_description
1 polymer ?
#
loop_
_entity_poly.entity_id
_entity_poly.type
_entity_poly.pdbx_seq_one_letter_code
_entity_poly.pdbx_strand_id
1 'polypeptide(L)'
;MGNDMQTNRFNRAGIAAGVAALVLGAFATPALAQRDPAYEAARSAGQIGEKMDGYLGTIGSVPAGVQKIVSDLNIKRKAVYAQKAQDQHATVEEYAFTSGCLLISQTKPGEMYQTPGGSWQA
;
A
#
# COMPACT_ATOMS: atom_id res chain seq x y z
N MET A 1 78.73 -8.13 9.80
CA MET A 1 77.91 -8.17 8.62
C MET A 1 76.49 -8.48 9.04
N GLY A 2 75.78 -7.47 9.26
CA GLY A 2 74.44 -7.60 9.73
C GLY A 2 73.49 -7.78 8.60
N ASN A 3 72.76 -8.86 8.61
CA ASN A 3 71.61 -9.00 7.76
C ASN A 3 70.39 -8.62 8.58
N ASP A 4 70.04 -7.41 8.44
CA ASP A 4 68.79 -6.96 8.96
C ASP A 4 67.69 -7.55 8.14
N MET A 5 67.20 -8.67 8.62
CA MET A 5 65.90 -9.11 8.14
C MET A 5 64.85 -8.26 8.82
N GLN A 6 64.51 -7.22 8.13
CA GLN A 6 63.29 -6.52 8.45
C GLN A 6 62.12 -7.41 8.11
N THR A 7 61.64 -8.04 9.13
CA THR A 7 60.35 -8.66 9.05
C THR A 7 59.30 -7.58 8.90
N ASN A 8 58.95 -7.36 7.67
CA ASN A 8 57.85 -6.50 7.33
C ASN A 8 56.56 -7.13 7.88
N ARG A 9 56.26 -6.71 9.09
CA ARG A 9 54.97 -7.02 9.66
C ARG A 9 53.93 -6.24 8.84
N PHE A 10 53.45 -6.85 7.84
CA PHE A 10 52.21 -6.40 7.23
C PHE A 10 51.15 -6.45 8.32
N ASN A 11 50.91 -5.31 8.86
CA ASN A 11 49.71 -5.08 9.64
C ASN A 11 48.55 -5.32 8.70
N ARG A 12 48.09 -6.50 8.70
CA ARG A 12 46.77 -6.77 8.14
C ARG A 12 45.81 -6.12 9.09
N ALA A 13 45.65 -4.84 8.93
CA ALA A 13 44.44 -4.21 9.38
C ALA A 13 43.30 -4.99 8.79
N GLY A 14 42.64 -5.70 9.63
CA GLY A 14 41.43 -6.38 9.24
C GLY A 14 40.53 -5.34 8.60
N ILE A 15 40.29 -5.55 7.38
CA ILE A 15 39.19 -4.90 6.74
C ILE A 15 37.99 -5.41 7.52
N ALA A 16 37.54 -4.61 8.43
CA ALA A 16 36.20 -4.78 8.92
C ALA A 16 35.35 -4.71 7.68
N ALA A 17 34.91 -5.84 7.25
CA ALA A 17 33.88 -5.94 6.25
C ALA A 17 32.76 -5.07 6.78
N GLY A 18 32.59 -3.93 6.21
CA GLY A 18 31.45 -3.12 6.45
C GLY A 18 30.26 -4.01 6.20
N VAL A 19 29.60 -4.35 7.24
CA VAL A 19 28.30 -4.97 7.13
C VAL A 19 27.51 -3.98 6.31
N ALA A 20 27.32 -4.32 5.08
CA ALA A 20 26.28 -3.68 4.34
C ALA A 20 25.05 -3.90 5.18
N ALA A 21 24.65 -2.90 5.88
CA ALA A 21 23.37 -2.90 6.53
C ALA A 21 22.38 -3.07 5.41
N LEU A 22 21.94 -4.27 5.27
CA LEU A 22 20.82 -4.55 4.41
C LEU A 22 19.66 -3.78 5.00
N VAL A 23 19.41 -2.67 4.39
CA VAL A 23 18.22 -1.90 4.68
C VAL A 23 17.05 -2.68 4.09
N LEU A 24 16.81 -3.85 4.62
CA LEU A 24 15.63 -4.63 4.28
C LEU A 24 14.37 -4.03 4.88
N GLY A 25 14.51 -3.07 5.72
CA GLY A 25 13.37 -2.35 6.26
C GLY A 25 12.67 -1.40 5.29
N ALA A 26 13.29 -1.09 4.16
CA ALA A 26 12.69 -0.17 3.20
C ALA A 26 11.54 -0.76 2.38
N PHE A 27 11.32 -2.05 2.48
CA PHE A 27 10.24 -2.74 1.81
C PHE A 27 9.09 -3.12 2.72
N ALA A 28 9.17 -2.69 3.92
CA ALA A 28 7.96 -2.70 4.72
C ALA A 28 6.95 -1.84 4.00
N THR A 29 6.18 -2.45 3.35
CA THR A 29 5.13 -1.79 2.79
C THR A 29 4.01 -1.60 3.63
N PRO A 30 3.70 -0.78 3.79
CA PRO A 30 2.56 -1.00 4.03
C PRO A 30 1.61 0.02 3.96
N ALA A 31 1.12 0.00 2.83
CA ALA A 31 -0.18 0.54 2.58
C ALA A 31 -1.26 0.11 3.60
N LEU A 32 -1.12 -1.09 4.15
CA LEU A 32 -2.01 -1.57 5.22
C LEU A 32 -1.64 -1.02 6.59
N ALA A 33 -0.36 -0.84 6.87
CA ALA A 33 0.09 -0.29 8.13
C ALA A 33 -0.08 1.23 8.21
N GLN A 34 -0.37 1.88 7.09
CA GLN A 34 -0.50 3.33 6.98
C GLN A 34 -1.91 3.80 6.67
N ARG A 35 -2.90 3.00 6.96
CA ARG A 35 -4.25 3.49 6.87
C ARG A 35 -4.41 4.66 7.83
N ASP A 36 -4.89 5.76 7.28
CA ASP A 36 -5.28 6.91 8.09
C ASP A 36 -6.25 6.48 9.19
N PRO A 37 -6.04 6.88 10.45
CA PRO A 37 -6.91 6.47 11.56
C PRO A 37 -8.38 6.82 11.36
N ALA A 38 -8.67 7.94 10.72
CA ALA A 38 -10.07 8.33 10.45
C ALA A 38 -10.70 7.42 9.39
N TYR A 39 -9.93 7.03 8.38
CA TYR A 39 -10.38 6.03 7.39
C TYR A 39 -10.61 4.67 8.03
N GLU A 40 -9.68 4.21 8.86
CA GLU A 40 -9.82 2.93 9.56
C GLU A 40 -11.06 2.92 10.47
N ALA A 41 -11.30 4.00 11.20
CA ALA A 41 -12.49 4.13 12.04
C ALA A 41 -13.78 4.09 11.21
N ALA A 42 -13.83 4.78 10.10
CA ALA A 42 -15.00 4.79 9.22
C ALA A 42 -15.24 3.42 8.56
N ARG A 43 -14.17 2.70 8.21
CA ARG A 43 -14.27 1.32 7.72
C ARG A 43 -14.83 0.38 8.79
N SER A 44 -14.29 0.47 10.00
CA SER A 44 -14.74 -0.35 11.12
C SER A 44 -16.18 -0.06 11.54
N ALA A 45 -16.62 1.18 11.38
CA ALA A 45 -17.98 1.60 11.67
C ALA A 45 -18.99 1.23 10.56
N GLY A 46 -18.53 0.66 9.43
CA GLY A 46 -19.40 0.34 8.31
C GLY A 46 -19.90 1.53 7.52
N GLN A 47 -19.25 2.67 7.65
CA GLN A 47 -19.62 3.91 6.95
C GLN A 47 -19.04 4.01 5.54
N ILE A 48 -17.97 3.28 5.28
CA ILE A 48 -17.27 3.23 4.01
C ILE A 48 -17.09 1.77 3.59
N GLY A 49 -17.29 1.49 2.32
CA GLY A 49 -17.07 0.16 1.76
C GLY A 49 -16.38 0.19 0.40
N GLU A 50 -15.83 -0.95 0.01
CA GLU A 50 -15.26 -1.15 -1.30
C GLU A 50 -16.36 -1.42 -2.33
N LYS A 51 -16.41 -0.63 -3.39
CA LYS A 51 -17.31 -0.87 -4.52
C LYS A 51 -16.65 -1.75 -5.57
N MET A 52 -17.46 -2.39 -6.37
CA MET A 52 -16.98 -3.24 -7.45
C MET A 52 -16.23 -2.48 -8.55
N ASP A 53 -16.49 -1.19 -8.69
CA ASP A 53 -15.87 -0.35 -9.72
C ASP A 53 -14.44 0.10 -9.40
N GLY A 54 -13.91 -0.31 -8.25
CA GLY A 54 -12.55 0.04 -7.81
C GLY A 54 -12.46 1.27 -6.91
N TYR A 55 -13.59 1.87 -6.58
CA TYR A 55 -13.66 3.05 -5.74
C TYR A 55 -14.36 2.76 -4.41
N LEU A 56 -14.17 3.66 -3.46
CA LEU A 56 -14.89 3.61 -2.20
C LEU A 56 -16.27 4.23 -2.35
N GLY A 57 -17.21 3.74 -1.58
CA GLY A 57 -18.53 4.35 -1.43
C GLY A 57 -18.87 4.60 0.03
N THR A 58 -19.78 5.52 0.27
CA THR A 58 -20.38 5.71 1.59
C THR A 58 -21.63 4.86 1.72
N ILE A 59 -21.93 4.42 2.94
CA ILE A 59 -23.06 3.56 3.23
C ILE A 59 -24.01 4.33 4.13
N GLY A 60 -25.20 4.59 3.61
CA GLY A 60 -26.18 5.41 4.32
C GLY A 60 -25.78 6.87 4.45
N SER A 61 -26.33 7.54 5.42
CA SER A 61 -25.98 8.91 5.73
C SER A 61 -24.74 8.95 6.60
N VAL A 62 -23.72 9.68 6.15
CA VAL A 62 -22.43 9.77 6.86
C VAL A 62 -22.04 11.23 7.09
N PRO A 63 -21.22 11.52 8.11
CA PRO A 63 -20.71 12.87 8.35
C PRO A 63 -19.91 13.42 7.15
N ALA A 64 -19.88 14.74 7.01
CA ALA A 64 -19.12 15.39 5.94
C ALA A 64 -17.63 15.02 5.94
N GLY A 65 -17.03 14.78 7.10
CA GLY A 65 -15.65 14.35 7.21
C GLY A 65 -15.41 12.97 6.60
N VAL A 66 -16.36 12.06 6.71
CA VAL A 66 -16.31 10.72 6.07
C VAL A 66 -16.46 10.85 4.56
N GLN A 67 -17.38 11.68 4.09
CA GLN A 67 -17.54 11.97 2.65
C GLN A 67 -16.24 12.52 2.05
N LYS A 68 -15.58 13.43 2.78
CA LYS A 68 -14.30 13.99 2.34
C LYS A 68 -13.21 12.92 2.24
N ILE A 69 -13.12 12.02 3.20
CA ILE A 69 -12.17 10.89 3.16
C ILE A 69 -12.38 10.06 1.90
N VAL A 70 -13.62 9.69 1.59
CA VAL A 70 -13.96 8.92 0.40
C VAL A 70 -13.59 9.67 -0.88
N SER A 71 -13.96 10.94 -0.96
CA SER A 71 -13.65 11.78 -2.12
C SER A 71 -12.13 11.89 -2.34
N ASP A 72 -11.38 12.21 -1.31
CA ASP A 72 -9.93 12.38 -1.40
C ASP A 72 -9.23 11.06 -1.80
N LEU A 73 -9.65 9.94 -1.24
CA LEU A 73 -9.07 8.65 -1.58
C LEU A 73 -9.44 8.20 -3.00
N ASN A 74 -10.67 8.46 -3.43
CA ASN A 74 -11.08 8.13 -4.79
C ASN A 74 -10.32 8.96 -5.84
N ILE A 75 -10.03 10.21 -5.55
CA ILE A 75 -9.18 11.05 -6.41
C ILE A 75 -7.79 10.43 -6.55
N LYS A 76 -7.18 10.01 -5.44
CA LYS A 76 -5.87 9.35 -5.45
C LYS A 76 -5.90 8.02 -6.19
N ARG A 77 -6.92 7.21 -5.98
CA ARG A 77 -7.11 5.94 -6.68
C ARG A 77 -7.23 6.15 -8.19
N LYS A 78 -8.04 7.11 -8.60
CA LYS A 78 -8.23 7.41 -10.02
C LYS A 78 -6.92 7.80 -10.70
N ALA A 79 -6.09 8.59 -10.04
CA ALA A 79 -4.78 8.96 -10.56
C ALA A 79 -3.87 7.74 -10.75
N VAL A 80 -3.84 6.84 -9.76
CA VAL A 80 -3.08 5.59 -9.85
C VAL A 80 -3.62 4.68 -10.95
N TYR A 81 -4.93 4.54 -11.04
CA TYR A 81 -5.56 3.69 -12.06
C TYR A 81 -5.28 4.21 -13.46
N ALA A 82 -5.34 5.52 -13.66
CA ALA A 82 -5.02 6.13 -14.95
C ALA A 82 -3.58 5.83 -15.38
N GLN A 83 -2.63 5.96 -14.46
CA GLN A 83 -1.23 5.65 -14.72
C GLN A 83 -1.02 4.17 -15.05
N LYS A 84 -1.59 3.28 -14.27
CA LYS A 84 -1.46 1.83 -14.46
C LYS A 84 -2.17 1.33 -15.70
N ALA A 85 -3.33 1.88 -15.99
CA ALA A 85 -4.07 1.55 -17.22
C ALA A 85 -3.26 1.92 -18.47
N GLN A 86 -2.63 3.08 -18.44
CA GLN A 86 -1.75 3.52 -19.53
C GLN A 86 -0.58 2.56 -19.72
N ASP A 87 0.07 2.14 -18.63
CA ASP A 87 1.19 1.19 -18.66
C ASP A 87 0.77 -0.17 -19.25
N GLN A 88 -0.47 -0.56 -19.07
CA GLN A 88 -0.99 -1.87 -19.48
C GLN A 88 -1.85 -1.81 -20.77
N HIS A 89 -1.92 -0.67 -21.42
CA HIS A 89 -2.76 -0.46 -22.62
C HIS A 89 -4.23 -0.83 -22.38
N ALA A 90 -4.72 -0.56 -21.18
CA ALA A 90 -6.10 -0.76 -20.77
C ALA A 90 -6.80 0.57 -20.59
N THR A 91 -8.13 0.54 -20.44
CA THR A 91 -8.88 1.72 -20.02
C THR A 91 -8.79 1.90 -18.51
N VAL A 92 -9.01 3.12 -18.02
CA VAL A 92 -9.05 3.40 -16.58
C VAL A 92 -10.13 2.56 -15.90
N GLU A 93 -11.27 2.42 -16.54
CA GLU A 93 -12.42 1.66 -16.05
C GLU A 93 -12.10 0.17 -15.91
N GLU A 94 -11.42 -0.41 -16.89
CA GLU A 94 -10.99 -1.81 -16.85
C GLU A 94 -9.99 -2.05 -15.72
N TYR A 95 -9.02 -1.17 -15.58
CA TYR A 95 -8.05 -1.26 -14.50
C TYR A 95 -8.70 -1.05 -13.13
N ALA A 96 -9.59 -0.07 -13.02
CA ALA A 96 -10.32 0.21 -11.79
C ALA A 96 -11.19 -0.98 -11.37
N PHE A 97 -11.90 -1.60 -12.31
CA PHE A 97 -12.72 -2.78 -12.06
C PHE A 97 -11.88 -3.97 -11.55
N THR A 98 -10.77 -4.23 -12.20
CA THR A 98 -9.84 -5.30 -11.77
C THR A 98 -9.28 -5.02 -10.37
N SER A 99 -8.93 -3.77 -10.10
CA SER A 99 -8.48 -3.34 -8.78
C SER A 99 -9.57 -3.48 -7.73
N GLY A 100 -10.82 -3.18 -8.09
CA GLY A 100 -11.99 -3.35 -7.21
C GLY A 100 -12.16 -4.79 -6.77
N CYS A 101 -12.05 -5.74 -7.67
CA CYS A 101 -12.11 -7.16 -7.35
C CYS A 101 -11.02 -7.57 -6.35
N LEU A 102 -9.80 -7.09 -6.58
CA LEU A 102 -8.69 -7.35 -5.66
C LEU A 102 -8.92 -6.73 -4.29
N LEU A 103 -9.33 -5.46 -4.24
CA LEU A 103 -9.58 -4.74 -2.99
C LEU A 103 -10.72 -5.39 -2.18
N ILE A 104 -11.76 -5.85 -2.84
CA ILE A 104 -12.84 -6.60 -2.18
C ILE A 104 -12.30 -7.89 -1.58
N SER A 105 -11.45 -8.62 -2.29
CA SER A 105 -10.85 -9.85 -1.77
C SER A 105 -9.94 -9.64 -0.56
N GLN A 106 -9.44 -8.42 -0.39
CA GLN A 106 -8.58 -8.03 0.72
C GLN A 106 -9.34 -7.37 1.88
N THR A 107 -10.65 -7.31 1.79
CA THR A 107 -11.50 -6.74 2.84
C THR A 107 -11.38 -7.57 4.11
N LYS A 108 -11.18 -6.88 5.23
CA LYS A 108 -11.08 -7.55 6.54
C LYS A 108 -12.47 -7.99 7.02
N PRO A 109 -12.56 -9.01 7.87
CA PRO A 109 -13.83 -9.41 8.46
C PRO A 109 -14.54 -8.22 9.14
N GLY A 110 -15.81 -8.04 8.82
CA GLY A 110 -16.63 -6.95 9.36
C GLY A 110 -16.58 -5.65 8.56
N GLU A 111 -15.65 -5.52 7.64
CA GLU A 111 -15.62 -4.37 6.73
C GLU A 111 -16.61 -4.58 5.57
N MET A 112 -17.20 -3.48 5.10
CA MET A 112 -18.21 -3.53 4.05
C MET A 112 -17.60 -3.59 2.65
N TYR A 113 -18.26 -4.34 1.78
CA TYR A 113 -17.95 -4.40 0.36
C TYR A 113 -19.22 -4.62 -0.46
N GLN A 114 -19.19 -4.31 -1.75
CA GLN A 114 -20.29 -4.56 -2.66
C GLN A 114 -20.20 -5.95 -3.27
N THR A 115 -21.35 -6.61 -3.36
CA THR A 115 -21.51 -7.82 -4.16
C THR A 115 -21.78 -7.48 -5.62
N PRO A 116 -21.73 -8.44 -6.57
CA PRO A 116 -22.04 -8.22 -7.96
C PRO A 116 -23.43 -7.60 -8.21
N GLY A 117 -24.38 -7.83 -7.32
CA GLY A 117 -25.70 -7.21 -7.42
C GLY A 117 -25.78 -5.78 -6.90
N GLY A 118 -24.67 -5.23 -6.41
CA GLY A 118 -24.62 -3.87 -5.86
C GLY A 118 -25.00 -3.75 -4.40
N SER A 119 -25.33 -4.85 -3.73
CA SER A 119 -25.67 -4.85 -2.31
C SER A 119 -24.42 -4.77 -1.44
N TRP A 120 -24.53 -4.08 -0.31
CA TRP A 120 -23.48 -4.03 0.68
C TRP A 120 -23.51 -5.26 1.58
N GLN A 121 -22.34 -5.81 1.84
CA GLN A 121 -22.13 -6.93 2.75
C GLN A 121 -20.89 -6.72 3.62
N ALA A 122 -20.80 -7.45 4.71
CA ALA A 122 -19.64 -7.44 5.59
C ALA A 122 -19.01 -8.83 5.73
#